data_bc394f77a86921ea1c5e21cc56eb1a6b
#
_entry.id   bc394f77a86921ea1c5e21cc56eb1a6b
#
_cell.length_a   1.000
_cell.length_b   1.000
_cell.length_c   1.000
_cell.angle_alpha   90.00
_cell.angle_beta   90.00
_cell.angle_gamma   90.00
#
_symmetry.space_group_name_H-M   'P 1'
#
loop_
_entity.id
_entity.type
_entity.pdbx_description
1 polymer ?
#
loop_
_entity_poly.entity_id
_entity_poly.type
_entity_poly.pdbx_seq_one_letter_code
_entity_poly.pdbx_strand_id
1 'polypeptide(L)'
;MKEKKINMETIVLLLLIGLAAGFLGGLVGIGGGVLIVPALVLLLGLSQHMAQGISLAMILFPVGILGVINYYKNGFVDLRFAGLLAIGFFAGSYLGSKFSLSLPQDTVRKIFAVVMILLSIKLLMTGKK
;
A
#
# COMPACT_ATOMS: atom_id res chain seq x y z
N MET A 1 13.90 7.09 17.30
CA MET A 1 13.87 6.68 15.93
C MET A 1 14.84 7.49 15.10
N LYS A 2 15.60 6.79 14.30
CA LYS A 2 16.58 7.46 13.50
C LYS A 2 16.01 7.98 12.22
N GLU A 3 16.17 9.23 11.97
CA GLU A 3 15.67 9.80 10.74
C GLU A 3 16.70 9.72 9.64
N LYS A 4 16.27 9.32 8.49
CA LYS A 4 17.14 9.30 7.34
C LYS A 4 17.23 10.69 6.77
N LYS A 5 18.44 11.10 6.46
CA LYS A 5 18.62 12.40 5.87
C LYS A 5 18.06 12.44 4.47
N ILE A 6 17.37 13.50 4.16
CA ILE A 6 16.78 13.66 2.85
C ILE A 6 17.69 14.53 2.00
N ASN A 7 18.23 13.96 0.95
CA ASN A 7 19.01 14.70 -0.02
C ASN A 7 18.32 14.61 -1.37
N MET A 8 18.91 15.22 -2.37
CA MET A 8 18.29 15.25 -3.68
C MET A 8 18.04 13.85 -4.25
N GLU A 9 19.00 12.97 -4.05
CA GLU A 9 18.85 11.59 -4.51
C GLU A 9 17.65 10.91 -3.88
N THR A 10 17.49 11.09 -2.59
CA THR A 10 16.37 10.49 -1.87
C THR A 10 15.04 11.05 -2.35
N ILE A 11 15.01 12.37 -2.58
CA ILE A 11 13.79 13.00 -3.07
C ILE A 11 13.39 12.43 -4.43
N VAL A 12 14.34 12.35 -5.34
CA VAL A 12 14.07 11.82 -6.68
C VAL A 12 13.60 10.38 -6.60
N LEU A 13 14.26 9.59 -5.77
CA LEU A 13 13.91 8.19 -5.63
C LEU A 13 12.50 8.02 -5.07
N LEU A 14 12.15 8.79 -4.05
CA LEU A 14 10.81 8.70 -3.48
C LEU A 14 9.74 9.10 -4.48
N LEU A 15 10.00 10.16 -5.25
CA LEU A 15 9.04 10.58 -6.26
C LEU A 15 8.87 9.52 -7.35
N LEU A 16 9.95 8.88 -7.75
CA LEU A 16 9.88 7.84 -8.75
C LEU A 16 9.14 6.62 -8.23
N ILE A 17 9.39 6.24 -6.99
CA ILE A 17 8.67 5.12 -6.38
C ILE A 17 7.18 5.44 -6.32
N GLY A 18 6.85 6.65 -5.88
CA GLY A 18 5.46 7.04 -5.80
C GLY A 18 4.78 7.05 -7.16
N LEU A 19 5.48 7.55 -8.17
CA LEU A 19 4.91 7.60 -9.51
C LEU A 19 4.67 6.20 -10.06
N ALA A 20 5.64 5.31 -9.91
CA ALA A 20 5.50 3.95 -10.39
C ALA A 20 4.41 3.20 -9.62
N ALA A 21 4.40 3.36 -8.30
CA ALA A 21 3.39 2.70 -7.48
C ALA A 21 2.00 3.24 -7.77
N GLY A 22 1.91 4.55 -8.00
CA GLY A 22 0.63 5.16 -8.34
C GLY A 22 0.11 4.69 -9.68
N PHE A 23 1.00 4.60 -10.66
CA PHE A 23 0.61 4.13 -11.97
C PHE A 23 0.09 2.68 -11.90
N LEU A 24 0.88 1.82 -11.27
CA LEU A 24 0.48 0.42 -11.15
C LEU A 24 -0.71 0.26 -10.21
N GLY A 25 -0.77 1.05 -9.16
CA GLY A 25 -1.89 1.02 -8.25
C GLY A 25 -3.19 1.42 -8.93
N GLY A 26 -3.14 2.45 -9.75
CA GLY A 26 -4.31 2.87 -10.50
C GLY A 26 -4.72 1.86 -11.56
N LEU A 27 -3.70 1.26 -12.17
CA LEU A 27 -3.94 0.26 -13.20
C LEU A 27 -4.62 -0.98 -12.63
N VAL A 28 -4.16 -1.43 -11.48
CA VAL A 28 -4.63 -2.67 -10.88
C VAL A 28 -5.61 -2.46 -9.73
N GLY A 29 -5.63 -1.26 -9.19
CA GLY A 29 -6.56 -0.92 -8.12
C GLY A 29 -6.17 -1.42 -6.74
N ILE A 30 -4.89 -1.65 -6.49
CA ILE A 30 -4.45 -2.21 -5.22
C ILE A 30 -4.02 -1.17 -4.19
N GLY A 31 -4.16 0.10 -4.53
CA GLY A 31 -3.87 1.15 -3.56
C GLY A 31 -2.41 1.50 -3.36
N GLY A 32 -1.49 0.81 -3.98
CA GLY A 32 -0.08 1.17 -3.97
C GLY A 32 0.75 0.63 -2.82
N GLY A 33 0.14 0.31 -1.70
CA GLY A 33 0.90 -0.18 -0.55
C GLY A 33 1.70 -1.43 -0.84
N VAL A 34 1.15 -2.29 -1.69
CA VAL A 34 1.82 -3.53 -2.06
C VAL A 34 3.16 -3.27 -2.73
N LEU A 35 3.25 -2.16 -3.47
CA LEU A 35 4.49 -1.82 -4.15
C LEU A 35 5.39 -0.90 -3.31
N ILE A 36 4.77 0.01 -2.57
CA ILE A 36 5.54 0.98 -1.81
C ILE A 36 6.31 0.35 -0.67
N VAL A 37 5.69 -0.56 0.06
CA VAL A 37 6.36 -1.17 1.19
C VAL A 37 7.63 -1.92 0.77
N PRO A 38 7.56 -2.84 -0.21
CA PRO A 38 8.80 -3.51 -0.64
C PRO A 38 9.83 -2.54 -1.19
N ALA A 39 9.37 -1.52 -1.93
CA ALA A 39 10.32 -0.57 -2.51
C ALA A 39 11.06 0.19 -1.43
N LEU A 40 10.37 0.61 -0.38
CA LEU A 40 11.02 1.33 0.71
C LEU A 40 12.00 0.46 1.45
N VAL A 41 11.62 -0.80 1.67
CA VAL A 41 12.51 -1.71 2.38
C VAL A 41 13.74 -2.03 1.55
N LEU A 42 13.54 -2.33 0.27
CA LEU A 42 14.64 -2.80 -0.57
C LEU A 42 15.52 -1.67 -1.11
N LEU A 43 14.92 -0.56 -1.49
CA LEU A 43 15.68 0.51 -2.11
C LEU A 43 16.22 1.54 -1.13
N LEU A 44 15.48 1.81 -0.06
CA LEU A 44 15.91 2.79 0.92
C LEU A 44 16.40 2.17 2.21
N GLY A 45 16.29 0.87 2.34
CA GLY A 45 16.79 0.18 3.52
C GLY A 45 16.01 0.45 4.79
N LEU A 46 14.75 0.81 4.66
CA LEU A 46 13.92 1.09 5.83
C LEU A 46 13.42 -0.20 6.43
N SER A 47 13.10 -0.15 7.73
CA SER A 47 12.54 -1.31 8.39
C SER A 47 11.13 -1.57 7.88
N GLN A 48 10.65 -2.78 8.09
CA GLN A 48 9.31 -3.14 7.66
C GLN A 48 8.25 -2.25 8.32
N HIS A 49 8.38 -2.02 9.62
CA HIS A 49 7.41 -1.18 10.32
C HIS A 49 7.42 0.26 9.81
N MET A 50 8.62 0.78 9.56
CA MET A 50 8.75 2.13 9.04
C MET A 50 8.10 2.23 7.65
N ALA A 51 8.36 1.26 6.79
CA ALA A 51 7.79 1.26 5.45
C ALA A 51 6.27 1.18 5.50
N GLN A 52 5.75 0.36 6.39
CA GLN A 52 4.30 0.23 6.53
C GLN A 52 3.67 1.51 7.07
N GLY A 53 4.31 2.13 8.05
CA GLY A 53 3.80 3.38 8.60
C GLY A 53 3.77 4.48 7.57
N ILE A 54 4.84 4.59 6.79
CA ILE A 54 4.91 5.60 5.73
C ILE A 54 3.82 5.35 4.68
N SER A 55 3.64 4.09 4.31
CA SER A 55 2.63 3.75 3.31
C SER A 55 1.23 4.13 3.79
N LEU A 56 0.92 3.85 5.06
CA LEU A 56 -0.38 4.22 5.60
C LEU A 56 -0.54 5.73 5.70
N ALA A 57 0.53 6.42 6.09
CA ALA A 57 0.47 7.88 6.19
C ALA A 57 0.22 8.51 4.82
N MET A 58 0.80 7.93 3.79
CA MET A 58 0.60 8.42 2.44
C MET A 58 -0.88 8.37 2.05
N ILE A 59 -1.56 7.32 2.46
CA ILE A 59 -2.96 7.15 2.09
C ILE A 59 -3.87 8.18 2.76
N LEU A 60 -3.41 8.79 3.85
CA LEU A 60 -4.20 9.83 4.50
C LEU A 60 -4.44 11.02 3.59
N PHE A 61 -3.50 11.29 2.68
CA PHE A 61 -3.72 12.31 1.67
C PHE A 61 -4.59 11.69 0.59
N PRO A 62 -5.41 12.50 -0.08
CA PRO A 62 -6.29 11.92 -1.11
C PRO A 62 -5.53 11.61 -2.40
N VAL A 63 -4.51 10.76 -2.28
CA VAL A 63 -3.59 10.51 -3.38
C VAL A 63 -4.23 9.74 -4.54
N GLY A 64 -5.28 8.99 -4.25
CA GLY A 64 -5.94 8.21 -5.29
C GLY A 64 -7.14 8.88 -5.92
N ILE A 65 -7.38 10.15 -5.58
CA ILE A 65 -8.63 10.77 -6.01
C ILE A 65 -8.75 10.89 -7.53
N LEU A 66 -7.65 11.15 -8.20
CA LEU A 66 -7.71 11.27 -9.67
C LEU A 66 -8.06 9.94 -10.31
N GLY A 67 -7.51 8.85 -9.77
CA GLY A 67 -7.87 7.54 -10.26
C GLY A 67 -9.32 7.20 -10.00
N VAL A 68 -9.80 7.56 -8.82
CA VAL A 68 -11.20 7.31 -8.47
C VAL A 68 -12.12 8.05 -9.44
N ILE A 69 -11.78 9.28 -9.74
CA ILE A 69 -12.61 10.07 -10.65
C ILE A 69 -12.71 9.37 -12.01
N ASN A 70 -11.59 8.87 -12.50
CA ASN A 70 -11.61 8.17 -13.79
C ASN A 70 -12.51 6.95 -13.78
N TYR A 71 -12.41 6.13 -12.74
CA TYR A 71 -13.25 4.94 -12.65
C TYR A 71 -14.70 5.30 -12.40
N TYR A 72 -14.92 6.34 -11.60
CA TYR A 72 -16.28 6.77 -11.31
C TYR A 72 -17.01 7.23 -12.57
N LYS A 73 -16.31 7.97 -13.42
CA LYS A 73 -16.90 8.44 -14.67
C LYS A 73 -17.32 7.30 -15.57
N ASN A 74 -16.67 6.17 -15.46
CA ASN A 74 -16.99 5.01 -16.27
C ASN A 74 -17.94 4.04 -15.58
N GLY A 75 -18.48 4.43 -14.44
CA GLY A 75 -19.49 3.63 -13.75
C GLY A 75 -18.94 2.47 -12.94
N PHE A 76 -17.66 2.50 -12.61
CA PHE A 76 -17.04 1.38 -11.89
C PHE A 76 -16.86 1.61 -10.41
N VAL A 77 -17.46 2.65 -9.85
CA VAL A 77 -17.35 2.90 -8.42
C VAL A 77 -18.73 2.85 -7.78
N ASP A 78 -18.90 1.96 -6.82
CA ASP A 78 -20.12 1.91 -6.02
C ASP A 78 -19.79 2.57 -4.69
N LEU A 79 -20.29 3.77 -4.48
CA LEU A 79 -19.94 4.54 -3.28
C LEU A 79 -20.44 3.89 -2.00
N ARG A 80 -21.52 3.12 -2.07
CA ARG A 80 -22.00 2.42 -0.88
C ARG A 80 -21.03 1.34 -0.44
N PHE A 81 -20.53 0.57 -1.42
CA PHE A 81 -19.53 -0.45 -1.14
C PHE A 81 -18.26 0.19 -0.62
N ALA A 82 -17.83 1.25 -1.29
CA ALA A 82 -16.60 1.93 -0.88
C ALA A 82 -16.72 2.49 0.54
N GLY A 83 -17.86 3.07 0.86
CA GLY A 83 -18.06 3.63 2.18
C GLY A 83 -18.04 2.58 3.28
N LEU A 84 -18.69 1.44 3.03
CA LEU A 84 -18.70 0.37 4.00
C LEU A 84 -17.31 -0.22 4.20
N LEU A 85 -16.58 -0.39 3.11
CA LEU A 85 -15.22 -0.87 3.19
C LEU A 85 -14.33 0.11 3.95
N ALA A 86 -14.55 1.40 3.73
CA ALA A 86 -13.77 2.42 4.42
C ALA A 86 -13.99 2.36 5.92
N ILE A 87 -15.24 2.17 6.35
CA ILE A 87 -15.54 2.08 7.77
C ILE A 87 -14.84 0.86 8.37
N GLY A 88 -14.95 -0.28 7.69
CA GLY A 88 -14.28 -1.49 8.16
C GLY A 88 -12.79 -1.33 8.17
N PHE A 89 -12.24 -0.70 7.12
CA PHE A 89 -10.80 -0.49 7.05
C PHE A 89 -10.31 0.41 8.17
N PHE A 90 -11.11 1.41 8.51
CA PHE A 90 -10.75 2.32 9.58
C PHE A 90 -10.51 1.57 10.89
N ALA A 91 -11.47 0.73 11.27
CA ALA A 91 -11.33 -0.06 12.49
C ALA A 91 -10.26 -1.13 12.34
N GLY A 92 -10.25 -1.80 11.19
CA GLY A 92 -9.31 -2.89 10.95
C GLY A 92 -7.87 -2.44 10.95
N SER A 93 -7.61 -1.27 10.37
CA SER A 93 -6.23 -0.79 10.32
C SER A 93 -5.71 -0.43 11.71
N TYR A 94 -6.59 0.06 12.57
CA TYR A 94 -6.18 0.34 13.94
C TYR A 94 -5.76 -0.95 14.65
N LEU A 95 -6.60 -1.97 14.57
CA LEU A 95 -6.30 -3.24 15.22
C LEU A 95 -5.09 -3.93 14.58
N GLY A 96 -5.05 -3.89 13.25
CA GLY A 96 -3.96 -4.54 12.54
C GLY A 96 -2.63 -3.90 12.83
N SER A 97 -2.59 -2.57 12.89
CA SER A 97 -1.33 -1.90 13.15
C SER A 97 -0.85 -2.16 14.58
N LYS A 98 -1.76 -2.20 15.54
CA LYS A 98 -1.39 -2.53 16.90
C LYS A 98 -0.81 -3.93 16.98
N PHE A 99 -1.45 -4.87 16.29
CA PHE A 99 -0.97 -6.24 16.28
C PHE A 99 0.39 -6.33 15.59
N SER A 100 0.54 -5.64 14.47
CA SER A 100 1.80 -5.64 13.72
C SER A 100 2.95 -5.13 14.58
N LEU A 101 2.71 -4.05 15.33
CA LEU A 101 3.75 -3.46 16.14
C LEU A 101 4.19 -4.35 17.30
N SER A 102 3.35 -5.31 17.67
CA SER A 102 3.71 -6.25 18.73
C SER A 102 4.55 -7.41 18.20
N LEU A 103 4.74 -7.50 16.89
CA LEU A 103 5.50 -8.57 16.28
C LEU A 103 6.87 -8.10 15.83
N PRO A 104 7.85 -9.02 15.76
CA PRO A 104 9.16 -8.66 15.22
C PRO A 104 9.05 -8.24 13.77
N GLN A 105 9.95 -7.35 13.34
CA GLN A 105 9.98 -6.88 11.96
C GLN A 105 10.03 -8.02 10.97
N ASP A 106 10.87 -9.00 11.28
CA ASP A 106 11.06 -10.13 10.40
C ASP A 106 9.77 -10.91 10.20
N THR A 107 9.03 -11.10 11.29
CA THR A 107 7.77 -11.83 11.23
C THR A 107 6.76 -11.12 10.35
N VAL A 108 6.64 -9.80 10.51
CA VAL A 108 5.70 -9.02 9.74
C VAL A 108 6.04 -9.08 8.25
N ARG A 109 7.34 -8.98 7.95
CA ARG A 109 7.78 -9.05 6.56
C ARG A 109 7.41 -10.38 5.93
N LYS A 110 7.61 -11.46 6.68
CA LYS A 110 7.29 -12.79 6.17
C LYS A 110 5.79 -12.99 5.98
N ILE A 111 5.00 -12.48 6.92
CA ILE A 111 3.55 -12.57 6.78
C ILE A 111 3.10 -11.84 5.52
N PHE A 112 3.63 -10.65 5.30
CA PHE A 112 3.29 -9.86 4.13
C PHE A 112 3.64 -10.62 2.85
N ALA A 113 4.84 -11.19 2.81
CA ALA A 113 5.28 -11.91 1.64
C ALA A 113 4.41 -13.14 1.36
N VAL A 114 4.07 -13.88 2.40
CA VAL A 114 3.24 -15.07 2.24
C VAL A 114 1.85 -14.71 1.75
N VAL A 115 1.26 -13.68 2.34
CA VAL A 115 -0.07 -13.23 1.92
C VAL A 115 -0.06 -12.83 0.45
N MET A 116 0.98 -12.10 0.03
CA MET A 116 1.08 -11.69 -1.37
C MET A 116 1.20 -12.88 -2.31
N ILE A 117 2.00 -13.87 -1.93
CA ILE A 117 2.17 -15.04 -2.76
C ILE A 117 0.86 -15.80 -2.90
N LEU A 118 0.17 -16.01 -1.79
CA LEU A 118 -1.08 -16.76 -1.81
C LEU A 118 -2.13 -16.06 -2.66
N LEU A 119 -2.25 -14.74 -2.51
CA LEU A 119 -3.21 -13.99 -3.28
C LEU A 119 -2.88 -13.99 -4.76
N SER A 120 -1.59 -13.88 -5.08
CA SER A 120 -1.16 -13.90 -6.46
C SER A 120 -1.49 -15.23 -7.13
N ILE A 121 -1.19 -16.31 -6.44
CA ILE A 121 -1.48 -17.64 -7.00
C ILE A 121 -2.97 -17.81 -7.21
N LYS A 122 -3.76 -17.39 -6.22
CA LYS A 122 -5.21 -17.53 -6.34
C LYS A 122 -5.75 -16.77 -7.53
N LEU A 123 -5.27 -15.53 -7.72
CA LEU A 123 -5.73 -14.73 -8.84
C LEU A 123 -5.36 -15.35 -10.17
N LEU A 124 -4.16 -15.89 -10.26
CA LEU A 124 -3.73 -16.53 -11.50
C LEU A 124 -4.55 -17.77 -11.81
N MET A 125 -4.85 -18.54 -10.79
CA MET A 125 -5.61 -19.76 -10.99
C MET A 125 -7.06 -19.49 -11.31
N THR A 126 -7.62 -18.44 -10.75
CA THR A 126 -9.01 -18.08 -11.01
C THR A 126 -9.18 -17.65 -12.45
N GLY A 127 -8.34 -16.78 -12.89
CA GLY A 127 -8.20 -16.41 -14.27
C GLY A 127 -9.34 -15.97 -15.10
N LYS A 128 -10.57 -16.13 -14.68
CA LYS A 128 -11.61 -15.83 -15.48
C LYS A 128 -12.30 -14.70 -15.00
N LYS A 129 -12.76 -13.90 -15.69
CA LYS A 129 -13.48 -12.92 -15.36
C LYS A 129 -13.97 -12.27 -15.47
#